data_22ae7b0c9265431a29ca25fc03670d0a
#
_entry.id   22ae7b0c9265431a29ca25fc03670d0a
#
_cell.length_a   1.000
_cell.length_b   1.000
_cell.length_c   1.000
_cell.angle_alpha   90.00
_cell.angle_beta   90.00
_cell.angle_gamma   90.00
#
_symmetry.space_group_name_H-M   'P 1'
#
loop_
_entity.id
_entity.type
_entity.pdbx_description
1 polymer ?
#
loop_
_entity_poly.entity_id
_entity_poly.type
_entity_poly.pdbx_seq_one_letter_code
_entity_poly.pdbx_strand_id
1 'polypeptide(L)'
;MDVESDPRTDRALYRISSLAGRIDDPHVALKTILAVCIETLGASSGSVSLLNPDTGKLEIDVHQGLFKTTDEVSLRLGQGITGWVAFHGRPQLVTDVTADSRYISIRKEVRSEMAAPMVEAGGQIIGVINVDSDRLGGFNDTDLAFLIRLCEEATAVMQRLWQLRHLRGKARQLESLITIGQRLVGKLEQQELFDTITRDAHGITNTRACAFYLFDSTRQILRMLSLTHNGIITNTPEEDFPIASCLVASAIHTRKQIEFLNIQSPEFLDVVDLPRDPSLRSLLAAPVLYENEVIGVLAVFTDHVHRFNNDEKRLLAALASLGAVALQNSRLYSRVFQSEESLRKNEQLTTLGLLAAEIAHEIRNPLTVIKLLFGYLDLDFPADDPRRTDVRVISEKLDQLEAIVSRVLNFAKAPSSLHSRWGLADMVGDTIVLIRLKLAQSKIQLRFEPPNRPLVVDVHKGQIQQVLLNLLINSTQAMNDGGTITVRCFTEKRGESDFALIDLTDTGRGIPEELRAHIFDSFLSGRTDGTGLGLAIAKRIMLSHHGDITLLDSGPGGTTMRIALPLVS
;
A
#
# COMPACT_ATOMS: atom_id res chain seq x y z
N MET A 1 4.87 14.41 71.20
CA MET A 1 4.43 15.79 71.23
C MET A 1 3.58 15.98 69.98
N ASP A 2 2.25 15.94 70.24
CA ASP A 2 1.28 16.23 69.13
C ASP A 2 1.46 17.72 68.81
N VAL A 3 1.94 18.01 67.62
CA VAL A 3 1.97 19.36 67.06
C VAL A 3 0.52 19.71 66.76
N GLU A 4 -0.13 20.52 67.59
CA GLU A 4 -1.41 21.14 67.22
C GLU A 4 -1.25 21.77 65.85
N SER A 5 -1.95 21.20 64.84
CA SER A 5 -1.90 21.71 63.46
C SER A 5 -2.59 23.10 63.50
N ASP A 6 -1.87 24.12 63.08
CA ASP A 6 -2.44 25.44 62.86
C ASP A 6 -3.54 25.38 61.81
N PRO A 7 -4.79 25.76 62.05
CA PRO A 7 -5.89 25.74 61.11
C PRO A 7 -5.58 26.44 59.77
N ARG A 8 -4.65 27.39 59.74
CA ARG A 8 -4.17 28.09 58.56
C ARG A 8 -3.34 27.14 57.67
N THR A 9 -2.49 26.32 58.31
CA THR A 9 -1.65 25.30 57.62
C THR A 9 -2.50 24.26 56.93
N ASP A 10 -3.46 23.69 57.65
CA ASP A 10 -4.33 22.65 57.09
C ASP A 10 -5.19 23.17 55.92
N ARG A 11 -5.67 24.41 56.04
CA ARG A 11 -6.43 25.04 54.94
C ARG A 11 -5.57 25.30 53.69
N ALA A 12 -4.31 25.73 53.86
CA ALA A 12 -3.41 25.95 52.72
C ALA A 12 -3.02 24.64 52.04
N LEU A 13 -2.67 23.61 52.80
CA LEU A 13 -2.40 22.27 52.27
C LEU A 13 -3.61 21.70 51.52
N TYR A 14 -4.81 21.81 52.10
CA TYR A 14 -6.04 21.37 51.40
C TYR A 14 -6.30 22.15 50.10
N ARG A 15 -6.03 23.46 50.08
CA ARG A 15 -6.14 24.27 48.85
C ARG A 15 -5.19 23.77 47.77
N ILE A 16 -3.94 23.43 48.09
CA ILE A 16 -2.95 22.91 47.14
C ILE A 16 -3.34 21.50 46.69
N SER A 17 -3.63 20.57 47.61
CA SER A 17 -3.97 19.18 47.25
C SER A 17 -5.21 19.08 46.34
N SER A 18 -6.20 19.98 46.59
CA SER A 18 -7.42 20.01 45.78
C SER A 18 -7.21 20.47 44.33
N LEU A 19 -6.06 21.08 43.99
CA LEU A 19 -5.76 21.53 42.60
C LEU A 19 -5.65 20.37 41.63
N ALA A 20 -5.11 19.23 42.05
CA ALA A 20 -4.95 18.04 41.19
C ALA A 20 -6.27 17.51 40.61
N GLY A 21 -7.43 17.85 41.20
CA GLY A 21 -8.75 17.46 40.69
C GLY A 21 -9.53 18.59 40.00
N ARG A 22 -9.00 19.83 40.02
CA ARG A 22 -9.71 21.02 39.52
C ARG A 22 -9.01 21.73 38.37
N ILE A 23 -7.70 21.56 38.23
CA ILE A 23 -6.87 22.26 37.27
C ILE A 23 -6.14 21.21 36.43
N ASP A 24 -6.18 21.36 35.13
CA ASP A 24 -5.50 20.48 34.16
C ASP A 24 -4.15 21.04 33.68
N ASP A 25 -3.95 22.35 33.82
CA ASP A 25 -2.74 23.04 33.38
C ASP A 25 -1.73 23.18 34.53
N PRO A 26 -0.54 22.55 34.41
CA PRO A 26 0.53 22.65 35.42
C PRO A 26 0.96 24.09 35.72
N HIS A 27 1.03 24.97 34.71
CA HIS A 27 1.43 26.36 34.89
C HIS A 27 0.40 27.14 35.75
N VAL A 28 -0.89 26.93 35.49
CA VAL A 28 -1.97 27.53 36.30
C VAL A 28 -1.96 26.99 37.75
N ALA A 29 -1.64 25.68 37.90
CA ALA A 29 -1.49 25.07 39.23
C ALA A 29 -0.32 25.70 40.01
N LEU A 30 0.86 25.84 39.39
CA LEU A 30 2.04 26.49 40.01
C LEU A 30 1.74 27.93 40.41
N LYS A 31 1.06 28.70 39.58
CA LYS A 31 0.64 30.07 39.88
C LYS A 31 -0.26 30.12 41.11
N THR A 32 -1.20 29.18 41.21
CA THR A 32 -2.11 29.08 42.35
C THR A 32 -1.38 28.64 43.62
N ILE A 33 -0.46 27.65 43.50
CA ILE A 33 0.40 27.19 44.61
C ILE A 33 1.22 28.37 45.17
N LEU A 34 1.90 29.11 44.28
CA LEU A 34 2.69 30.27 44.70
C LEU A 34 1.84 31.33 45.39
N ALA A 35 0.66 31.62 44.88
CA ALA A 35 -0.26 32.56 45.52
C ALA A 35 -0.66 32.11 46.93
N VAL A 36 -0.93 30.81 47.14
CA VAL A 36 -1.22 30.22 48.44
C VAL A 36 -0.01 30.37 49.40
N CYS A 37 1.21 30.09 48.92
CA CYS A 37 2.43 30.25 49.69
C CYS A 37 2.61 31.71 50.15
N ILE A 38 2.50 32.67 49.23
CA ILE A 38 2.65 34.11 49.55
C ILE A 38 1.59 34.59 50.53
N GLU A 39 0.32 34.24 50.27
CA GLU A 39 -0.80 34.63 51.15
C GLU A 39 -0.64 34.09 52.56
N THR A 40 -0.31 32.80 52.71
CA THR A 40 -0.27 32.13 54.01
C THR A 40 0.96 32.49 54.81
N LEU A 41 2.11 32.71 54.18
CA LEU A 41 3.37 33.11 54.83
C LEU A 41 3.50 34.62 55.01
N GLY A 42 2.56 35.43 54.49
CA GLY A 42 2.62 36.88 54.53
C GLY A 42 3.82 37.46 53.78
N ALA A 43 4.26 36.76 52.72
CA ALA A 43 5.38 37.16 51.88
C ALA A 43 5.03 38.38 51.01
N SER A 44 6.03 39.17 50.60
CA SER A 44 5.85 40.32 49.72
C SER A 44 5.94 39.92 48.23
N SER A 45 6.69 38.87 47.92
CA SER A 45 6.88 38.31 46.58
C SER A 45 7.36 36.87 46.66
N GLY A 46 7.45 36.22 45.52
CA GLY A 46 8.01 34.88 45.39
C GLY A 46 8.03 34.37 43.97
N SER A 47 8.67 33.21 43.77
CA SER A 47 8.69 32.52 42.51
C SER A 47 8.72 30.98 42.67
N VAL A 48 8.33 30.29 41.64
CA VAL A 48 8.58 28.86 41.47
C VAL A 48 9.50 28.68 40.26
N SER A 49 10.64 28.08 40.51
CA SER A 49 11.61 27.76 39.47
C SER A 49 11.66 26.26 39.27
N LEU A 50 11.56 25.81 38.02
CA LEU A 50 11.63 24.41 37.65
C LEU A 50 13.00 24.08 37.06
N LEU A 51 13.50 22.90 37.34
CA LEU A 51 14.73 22.37 36.73
C LEU A 51 14.45 21.85 35.30
N ASN A 52 15.02 22.50 34.33
CA ASN A 52 14.94 22.03 32.95
C ASN A 52 15.91 20.82 32.76
N PRO A 53 15.40 19.61 32.52
CA PRO A 53 16.25 18.41 32.44
C PRO A 53 17.22 18.42 31.23
N ASP A 54 16.89 19.13 30.16
CA ASP A 54 17.69 19.17 28.93
C ASP A 54 18.87 20.13 29.05
N THR A 55 18.67 21.27 29.73
CA THR A 55 19.69 22.31 29.86
C THR A 55 20.41 22.27 31.21
N GLY A 56 19.87 21.57 32.21
CA GLY A 56 20.37 21.56 33.58
C GLY A 56 20.26 22.92 34.28
N LYS A 57 19.47 23.85 33.77
CA LYS A 57 19.25 25.18 34.34
C LYS A 57 17.96 25.23 35.11
N LEU A 58 17.91 26.14 36.08
CA LEU A 58 16.73 26.47 36.86
C LEU A 58 16.05 27.66 36.18
N GLU A 59 14.84 27.46 35.68
CA GLU A 59 14.07 28.44 34.93
C GLU A 59 12.86 28.88 35.79
N ILE A 60 12.60 30.19 35.88
CA ILE A 60 11.44 30.68 36.61
C ILE A 60 10.19 30.41 35.78
N ASP A 61 9.35 29.47 36.23
CA ASP A 61 8.10 29.13 35.54
C ASP A 61 6.98 30.11 35.92
N VAL A 62 6.84 30.47 37.21
CA VAL A 62 5.86 31.43 37.70
C VAL A 62 6.47 32.35 38.76
N HIS A 63 5.99 33.56 38.82
CA HIS A 63 6.37 34.53 39.85
C HIS A 63 5.20 35.45 40.21
N GLN A 64 5.30 36.08 41.40
CA GLN A 64 4.39 37.11 41.86
C GLN A 64 5.15 38.19 42.64
N GLY A 65 4.88 39.46 42.32
CA GLY A 65 5.52 40.59 42.99
C GLY A 65 6.95 40.92 42.50
N LEU A 66 7.47 40.26 41.45
CA LEU A 66 8.77 40.58 40.84
C LEU A 66 8.58 41.60 39.72
N PHE A 67 9.54 42.55 39.58
CA PHE A 67 9.44 43.69 38.64
C PHE A 67 10.21 43.50 37.33
N LYS A 68 11.03 42.45 37.19
CA LYS A 68 11.76 42.14 35.94
C LYS A 68 11.01 41.10 35.11
N THR A 69 11.06 41.26 33.80
CA THR A 69 10.58 40.25 32.86
C THR A 69 11.35 38.95 33.06
N THR A 70 10.63 37.88 33.27
CA THR A 70 11.14 36.53 33.63
C THR A 70 12.00 35.88 32.55
N ASP A 71 11.92 36.31 31.31
CA ASP A 71 12.66 35.76 30.19
C ASP A 71 14.20 35.97 30.27
N GLU A 72 14.65 36.82 31.19
CA GLU A 72 16.08 37.16 31.35
C GLU A 72 16.74 36.47 32.57
N VAL A 73 16.00 35.75 33.41
CA VAL A 73 16.54 35.18 34.67
C VAL A 73 16.52 33.66 34.63
N SER A 74 17.54 33.06 34.03
CA SER A 74 17.84 31.65 34.24
C SER A 74 19.03 31.49 35.18
N LEU A 75 18.83 30.77 36.28
CA LEU A 75 19.88 30.50 37.26
C LEU A 75 20.57 29.16 36.96
N ARG A 76 21.89 29.12 37.17
CA ARG A 76 22.60 27.85 37.18
C ARG A 76 22.41 27.17 38.53
N LEU A 77 22.47 25.84 38.56
CA LEU A 77 22.53 25.10 39.82
C LEU A 77 23.71 25.64 40.67
N GLY A 78 23.45 25.89 41.94
CA GLY A 78 24.41 26.50 42.85
C GLY A 78 24.46 28.04 42.81
N GLN A 79 23.80 28.71 41.88
CA GLN A 79 23.82 30.16 41.73
C GLN A 79 22.64 30.83 42.47
N GLY A 80 22.91 31.77 43.34
CA GLY A 80 21.91 32.39 44.17
C GLY A 80 21.45 31.49 45.33
N ILE A 81 20.52 31.96 46.17
CA ILE A 81 19.90 31.17 47.25
C ILE A 81 19.05 30.06 46.63
N THR A 82 18.20 30.38 45.69
CA THR A 82 17.32 29.43 44.99
C THR A 82 18.12 28.35 44.28
N GLY A 83 19.19 28.73 43.53
CA GLY A 83 20.07 27.75 42.83
C GLY A 83 20.87 26.90 43.82
N TRP A 84 21.26 27.44 44.96
CA TRP A 84 21.92 26.69 46.01
C TRP A 84 20.99 25.60 46.59
N VAL A 85 19.73 25.97 46.89
CA VAL A 85 18.68 25.02 47.33
C VAL A 85 18.46 23.93 46.31
N ALA A 86 18.40 24.27 45.01
CA ALA A 86 18.26 23.31 43.94
C ALA A 86 19.46 22.34 43.82
N PHE A 87 20.67 22.80 44.13
CA PHE A 87 21.86 21.96 44.04
C PHE A 87 22.03 21.03 45.26
N HIS A 88 21.77 21.56 46.49
CA HIS A 88 22.02 20.82 47.72
C HIS A 88 20.80 20.04 48.25
N GLY A 89 19.61 20.34 47.73
CA GLY A 89 18.35 19.73 48.21
C GLY A 89 18.00 20.11 49.66
N ARG A 90 18.54 21.20 50.17
CA ARG A 90 18.33 21.64 51.55
C ARG A 90 17.63 22.99 51.57
N PRO A 91 16.56 23.14 52.33
CA PRO A 91 15.86 24.42 52.46
C PRO A 91 16.73 25.47 53.11
N GLN A 92 16.51 26.73 52.81
CA GLN A 92 17.26 27.88 53.37
C GLN A 92 16.29 28.93 53.92
N LEU A 93 16.67 29.46 55.07
CA LEU A 93 16.10 30.66 55.67
C LEU A 93 17.18 31.72 55.76
N VAL A 94 17.04 32.83 55.04
CA VAL A 94 17.97 33.95 55.06
C VAL A 94 17.26 35.16 55.69
N THR A 95 17.58 35.47 56.95
CA THR A 95 16.94 36.54 57.70
C THR A 95 17.38 37.93 57.29
N ASP A 96 18.58 38.08 56.70
CA ASP A 96 19.08 39.27 56.03
C ASP A 96 19.82 38.95 54.75
N VAL A 97 19.17 39.20 53.61
CA VAL A 97 19.73 38.91 52.27
C VAL A 97 20.92 39.78 51.94
N THR A 98 21.08 40.94 52.58
CA THR A 98 22.23 41.84 52.37
C THR A 98 23.52 41.32 52.98
N ALA A 99 23.42 40.41 53.92
CA ALA A 99 24.55 39.76 54.58
C ALA A 99 24.94 38.44 53.95
N ASP A 100 24.12 37.88 53.03
CA ASP A 100 24.39 36.62 52.36
C ASP A 100 25.03 36.88 50.99
N SER A 101 26.27 36.47 50.82
CA SER A 101 27.05 36.67 49.58
C SER A 101 26.50 35.92 48.37
N ARG A 102 25.61 34.93 48.57
CA ARG A 102 24.94 34.18 47.52
C ARG A 102 23.77 34.92 46.92
N TYR A 103 23.21 35.93 47.64
CA TYR A 103 21.97 36.59 47.23
C TYR A 103 22.11 37.31 45.88
N ILE A 104 21.19 37.06 44.99
CA ILE A 104 21.08 37.73 43.69
C ILE A 104 19.84 38.63 43.74
N SER A 105 20.07 39.94 43.75
CA SER A 105 18.98 40.92 43.84
C SER A 105 18.19 41.00 42.53
N ILE A 106 16.97 40.50 42.57
CA ILE A 106 15.98 40.70 41.51
C ILE A 106 15.09 41.91 41.84
N ARG A 107 14.78 42.11 43.10
CA ARG A 107 14.01 43.24 43.65
C ARG A 107 14.77 43.86 44.80
N LYS A 108 14.93 45.17 44.81
CA LYS A 108 15.79 45.91 45.79
C LYS A 108 15.19 45.99 47.21
N GLU A 109 13.88 45.85 47.33
CA GLU A 109 13.13 45.99 48.57
C GLU A 109 13.24 44.74 49.46
N VAL A 110 13.64 43.59 48.90
CA VAL A 110 13.75 42.33 49.63
C VAL A 110 14.79 42.43 50.74
N ARG A 111 14.43 41.99 51.93
CA ARG A 111 15.29 41.99 53.15
C ARG A 111 15.49 40.61 53.73
N SER A 112 14.55 39.70 53.54
CA SER A 112 14.69 38.29 53.91
C SER A 112 14.06 37.37 52.88
N GLU A 113 14.61 36.15 52.75
CA GLU A 113 14.18 35.15 51.77
C GLU A 113 14.11 33.76 52.42
N MET A 114 13.11 32.98 52.03
CA MET A 114 13.04 31.54 52.29
C MET A 114 12.96 30.80 50.97
N ALA A 115 13.68 29.70 50.86
CA ALA A 115 13.58 28.81 49.69
C ALA A 115 13.56 27.34 50.13
N ALA A 116 12.66 26.57 49.55
CA ALA A 116 12.55 25.14 49.81
C ALA A 116 12.48 24.34 48.50
N PRO A 117 13.14 23.18 48.42
CA PRO A 117 13.15 22.36 47.23
C PRO A 117 11.84 21.59 47.04
N MET A 118 11.42 21.43 45.81
CA MET A 118 10.39 20.48 45.37
C MET A 118 11.07 19.16 45.06
N VAL A 119 10.93 18.15 45.93
CA VAL A 119 11.65 16.87 45.84
C VAL A 119 10.68 15.74 45.57
N GLU A 120 10.94 14.96 44.54
CA GLU A 120 10.19 13.73 44.23
C GLU A 120 10.48 12.60 45.24
N ALA A 121 9.59 11.61 45.29
CA ALA A 121 9.74 10.43 46.15
C ALA A 121 11.09 9.66 45.89
N GLY A 122 11.69 9.80 44.72
CA GLY A 122 13.00 9.27 44.34
C GLY A 122 14.19 10.12 44.80
N GLY A 123 13.98 11.25 45.47
CA GLY A 123 15.03 12.18 45.91
C GLY A 123 15.49 13.15 44.83
N GLN A 124 14.90 13.13 43.63
CA GLN A 124 15.22 14.08 42.56
C GLN A 124 14.54 15.41 42.79
N ILE A 125 15.28 16.50 42.61
CA ILE A 125 14.76 17.87 42.74
C ILE A 125 14.16 18.27 41.39
N ILE A 126 12.88 18.63 41.36
CA ILE A 126 12.16 19.11 40.18
C ILE A 126 12.10 20.63 40.10
N GLY A 127 12.30 21.32 41.23
CA GLY A 127 12.25 22.77 41.29
C GLY A 127 12.47 23.31 42.71
N VAL A 128 12.27 24.60 42.84
CA VAL A 128 12.36 25.32 44.13
C VAL A 128 11.25 26.35 44.20
N ILE A 129 10.60 26.45 45.35
CA ILE A 129 9.73 27.56 45.69
C ILE A 129 10.50 28.51 46.60
N ASN A 130 10.62 29.78 46.20
CA ASN A 130 11.13 30.84 47.09
C ASN A 130 10.05 31.87 47.36
N VAL A 131 10.11 32.43 48.55
CA VAL A 131 9.28 33.56 48.99
C VAL A 131 10.14 34.61 49.68
N ASP A 132 9.83 35.89 49.44
CA ASP A 132 10.60 37.03 49.86
C ASP A 132 9.77 37.96 50.76
N SER A 133 10.42 38.62 51.72
CA SER A 133 9.81 39.65 52.54
C SER A 133 10.65 40.95 52.53
N ASP A 134 9.96 42.07 52.49
CA ASP A 134 10.55 43.41 52.60
C ASP A 134 10.98 43.77 54.05
N ARG A 135 10.73 42.85 55.00
CA ARG A 135 11.07 43.00 56.41
C ARG A 135 12.34 42.20 56.73
N LEU A 136 13.23 42.81 57.51
CA LEU A 136 14.37 42.10 58.12
C LEU A 136 13.83 41.06 59.13
N GLY A 137 14.32 39.81 59.02
CA GLY A 137 13.79 38.72 59.83
C GLY A 137 12.30 38.48 59.63
N GLY A 138 11.78 38.72 58.43
CA GLY A 138 10.35 38.58 58.09
C GLY A 138 9.81 37.16 58.16
N PHE A 139 10.70 36.16 58.29
CA PHE A 139 10.37 34.75 58.44
C PHE A 139 11.16 34.10 59.58
N ASN A 140 10.63 32.99 60.06
CA ASN A 140 11.23 32.19 61.13
C ASN A 140 11.28 30.69 60.78
N ASP A 141 11.86 29.85 61.64
CA ASP A 141 12.00 28.41 61.41
C ASP A 141 10.65 27.68 61.30
N THR A 142 9.59 28.16 61.93
CA THR A 142 8.23 27.61 61.81
C THR A 142 7.69 27.88 60.39
N ASP A 143 7.93 29.08 59.85
CA ASP A 143 7.55 29.46 58.52
C ASP A 143 8.31 28.61 57.47
N LEU A 144 9.61 28.35 57.68
CA LEU A 144 10.41 27.47 56.84
C LEU A 144 9.89 26.04 56.87
N ALA A 145 9.61 25.50 58.06
CA ALA A 145 9.03 24.16 58.20
C ALA A 145 7.68 24.05 57.46
N PHE A 146 6.89 25.12 57.48
CA PHE A 146 5.63 25.18 56.77
C PHE A 146 5.83 25.28 55.26
N LEU A 147 6.76 26.09 54.76
CA LEU A 147 7.10 26.16 53.34
C LEU A 147 7.55 24.78 52.80
N ILE A 148 8.33 24.03 53.60
CA ILE A 148 8.75 22.66 53.22
C ILE A 148 7.52 21.77 53.01
N ARG A 149 6.54 21.78 53.92
CA ARG A 149 5.29 20.99 53.74
C ARG A 149 4.47 21.43 52.53
N LEU A 150 4.41 22.75 52.25
CA LEU A 150 3.77 23.25 51.01
C LEU A 150 4.50 22.78 49.77
N CYS A 151 5.85 22.73 49.78
CA CYS A 151 6.66 22.21 48.67
C CYS A 151 6.43 20.71 48.45
N GLU A 152 6.32 19.90 49.49
CA GLU A 152 6.00 18.47 49.41
C GLU A 152 4.64 18.25 48.73
N GLU A 153 3.60 18.98 49.19
CA GLU A 153 2.27 18.88 48.59
C GLU A 153 2.24 19.42 47.16
N ALA A 154 2.92 20.53 46.90
CA ALA A 154 3.06 21.09 45.56
C ALA A 154 3.72 20.08 44.59
N THR A 155 4.77 19.40 45.05
CA THR A 155 5.46 18.37 44.27
C THR A 155 4.52 17.22 43.91
N ALA A 156 3.75 16.71 44.88
CA ALA A 156 2.79 15.63 44.66
C ALA A 156 1.71 16.02 43.61
N VAL A 157 1.18 17.26 43.73
CA VAL A 157 0.21 17.78 42.75
C VAL A 157 0.82 17.91 41.38
N MET A 158 2.02 18.46 41.25
CA MET A 158 2.69 18.66 39.98
C MET A 158 3.00 17.33 39.26
N GLN A 159 3.54 16.35 39.99
CA GLN A 159 3.78 15.01 39.46
C GLN A 159 2.50 14.39 38.89
N ARG A 160 1.39 14.50 39.63
CA ARG A 160 0.10 13.97 39.19
C ARG A 160 -0.39 14.66 37.94
N LEU A 161 -0.27 15.99 37.83
CA LEU A 161 -0.67 16.75 36.64
C LEU A 161 0.19 16.40 35.42
N TRP A 162 1.51 16.26 35.57
CA TRP A 162 2.40 15.85 34.48
C TRP A 162 2.12 14.42 34.01
N GLN A 163 1.88 13.49 34.94
CA GLN A 163 1.48 12.12 34.60
C GLN A 163 0.16 12.09 33.83
N LEU A 164 -0.85 12.84 34.28
CA LEU A 164 -2.14 12.93 33.59
C LEU A 164 -1.99 13.54 32.19
N ARG A 165 -1.20 14.61 32.07
CA ARG A 165 -0.93 15.24 30.76
C ARG A 165 -0.23 14.28 29.81
N HIS A 166 0.76 13.54 30.30
CA HIS A 166 1.49 12.53 29.53
C HIS A 166 0.56 11.39 29.07
N LEU A 167 -0.26 10.86 29.98
CA LEU A 167 -1.22 9.81 29.66
C LEU A 167 -2.28 10.27 28.66
N ARG A 168 -2.81 11.48 28.81
CA ARG A 168 -3.76 12.07 27.85
C ARG A 168 -3.12 12.26 26.46
N GLY A 169 -1.86 12.70 26.43
CA GLY A 169 -1.09 12.79 25.18
C GLY A 169 -0.99 11.44 24.47
N LYS A 170 -0.62 10.39 25.20
CA LYS A 170 -0.55 9.02 24.66
C LYS A 170 -1.92 8.49 24.22
N ALA A 171 -2.98 8.76 25.00
CA ALA A 171 -4.33 8.33 24.62
C ALA A 171 -4.77 8.97 23.30
N ARG A 172 -4.58 10.29 23.11
CA ARG A 172 -4.88 10.99 21.85
C ARG A 172 -4.08 10.42 20.68
N GLN A 173 -2.81 10.09 20.90
CA GLN A 173 -1.96 9.48 19.87
C GLN A 173 -2.48 8.11 19.45
N LEU A 174 -2.91 7.27 20.40
CA LEU A 174 -3.51 5.96 20.12
C LEU A 174 -4.86 6.09 19.41
N GLU A 175 -5.72 7.01 19.82
CA GLU A 175 -7.00 7.29 19.13
C GLU A 175 -6.77 7.71 17.68
N SER A 176 -5.76 8.55 17.42
CA SER A 176 -5.39 8.95 16.07
C SER A 176 -4.95 7.74 15.22
N LEU A 177 -4.10 6.86 15.78
CA LEU A 177 -3.67 5.63 15.09
C LEU A 177 -4.83 4.68 14.78
N ILE A 178 -5.77 4.50 15.72
CA ILE A 178 -6.97 3.68 15.51
C ILE A 178 -7.81 4.27 14.38
N THR A 179 -8.06 5.58 14.40
CA THR A 179 -8.83 6.27 13.36
C THR A 179 -8.19 6.13 11.98
N ILE A 180 -6.87 6.24 11.89
CA ILE A 180 -6.12 6.00 10.64
C ILE A 180 -6.27 4.55 10.20
N GLY A 181 -6.06 3.60 11.10
CA GLY A 181 -6.21 2.18 10.79
C GLY A 181 -7.59 1.86 10.20
N GLN A 182 -8.66 2.38 10.80
CA GLN A 182 -10.03 2.22 10.30
C GLN A 182 -10.22 2.83 8.90
N ARG A 183 -9.67 4.03 8.64
CA ARG A 183 -9.73 4.67 7.32
C ARG A 183 -8.97 3.89 6.25
N LEU A 184 -7.80 3.34 6.60
CA LEU A 184 -6.98 2.58 5.68
C LEU A 184 -7.63 1.25 5.27
N VAL A 185 -8.27 0.55 6.20
CA VAL A 185 -8.97 -0.73 5.91
C VAL A 185 -10.14 -0.54 4.94
N GLY A 186 -10.79 0.63 4.93
CA GLY A 186 -11.89 0.94 4.01
C GLY A 186 -11.46 1.31 2.58
N LYS A 187 -10.15 1.47 2.31
CA LYS A 187 -9.65 1.84 0.98
C LYS A 187 -9.32 0.61 0.15
N LEU A 188 -10.08 0.40 -0.92
CA LEU A 188 -9.89 -0.74 -1.84
C LEU A 188 -8.96 -0.38 -3.00
N GLU A 189 -8.91 0.88 -3.41
CA GLU A 189 -8.03 1.36 -4.47
C GLU A 189 -6.63 1.64 -3.92
N GLN A 190 -5.61 1.01 -4.51
CA GLN A 190 -4.24 1.06 -4.00
C GLN A 190 -3.66 2.48 -4.00
N GLN A 191 -3.92 3.29 -5.04
CA GLN A 191 -3.39 4.64 -5.11
C GLN A 191 -3.97 5.53 -4.00
N GLU A 192 -5.28 5.44 -3.76
CA GLU A 192 -5.94 6.17 -2.68
C GLU A 192 -5.41 5.76 -1.29
N LEU A 193 -5.04 4.47 -1.14
CA LEU A 193 -4.41 3.97 0.07
C LEU A 193 -3.04 4.60 0.32
N PHE A 194 -2.16 4.63 -0.70
CA PHE A 194 -0.83 5.25 -0.59
C PHE A 194 -0.91 6.73 -0.25
N ASP A 195 -1.81 7.45 -0.90
CA ASP A 195 -2.04 8.88 -0.67
C ASP A 195 -2.57 9.17 0.73
N THR A 196 -3.42 8.29 1.25
CA THR A 196 -3.92 8.40 2.62
C THR A 196 -2.81 8.14 3.65
N ILE A 197 -2.00 7.09 3.45
CA ILE A 197 -0.88 6.76 4.35
C ILE A 197 0.12 7.91 4.41
N THR A 198 0.53 8.47 3.28
CA THR A 198 1.53 9.55 3.26
C THR A 198 0.99 10.84 3.86
N ARG A 199 -0.29 11.18 3.61
CA ARG A 199 -0.95 12.36 4.20
C ARG A 199 -1.10 12.22 5.71
N ASP A 200 -1.57 11.08 6.19
CA ASP A 200 -1.77 10.82 7.61
C ASP A 200 -0.43 10.76 8.36
N ALA A 201 0.60 10.12 7.78
CA ALA A 201 1.94 10.10 8.32
C ALA A 201 2.54 11.51 8.43
N HIS A 202 2.45 12.32 7.36
CA HIS A 202 2.86 13.72 7.37
C HIS A 202 2.17 14.52 8.48
N GLY A 203 0.83 14.37 8.62
CA GLY A 203 0.04 15.13 9.60
C GLY A 203 0.37 14.78 11.06
N ILE A 204 0.63 13.50 11.35
CA ILE A 204 0.92 13.05 12.72
C ILE A 204 2.38 13.30 13.11
N THR A 205 3.32 13.10 12.19
CA THR A 205 4.75 13.32 12.47
C THR A 205 5.16 14.79 12.38
N ASN A 206 4.27 15.65 11.87
CA ASN A 206 4.53 17.08 11.65
C ASN A 206 5.84 17.34 10.90
N THR A 207 6.12 16.52 9.89
CA THR A 207 7.33 16.58 9.06
C THR A 207 7.09 17.39 7.79
N ARG A 208 8.13 17.80 7.07
CA ARG A 208 8.03 18.61 5.84
C ARG A 208 7.44 17.82 4.67
N ALA A 209 7.85 16.56 4.54
CA ALA A 209 7.34 15.67 3.50
C ALA A 209 7.24 14.23 4.01
N CYS A 210 6.39 13.43 3.35
CA CYS A 210 6.27 11.99 3.56
C CYS A 210 6.12 11.29 2.22
N ALA A 211 6.90 10.22 1.98
CA ALA A 211 6.84 9.43 0.75
C ALA A 211 6.61 7.95 1.06
N PHE A 212 5.87 7.30 0.16
CA PHE A 212 5.68 5.85 0.16
C PHE A 212 6.36 5.25 -1.06
N TYR A 213 7.24 4.28 -0.81
CA TYR A 213 7.96 3.53 -1.84
C TYR A 213 7.49 2.09 -1.84
N LEU A 214 7.09 1.57 -3.00
CA LEU A 214 6.82 0.15 -3.20
C LEU A 214 8.10 -0.57 -3.62
N PHE A 215 8.35 -1.73 -3.06
CA PHE A 215 9.50 -2.56 -3.37
C PHE A 215 9.09 -3.75 -4.25
N ASP A 216 9.73 -3.89 -5.42
CA ASP A 216 9.66 -5.08 -6.25
C ASP A 216 10.88 -5.96 -6.00
N SER A 217 10.69 -7.03 -5.24
CA SER A 217 11.75 -7.97 -4.87
C SER A 217 12.30 -8.75 -6.07
N THR A 218 11.50 -8.95 -7.13
CA THR A 218 11.89 -9.69 -8.34
C THR A 218 12.84 -8.87 -9.21
N ARG A 219 12.53 -7.59 -9.38
CA ARG A 219 13.32 -6.66 -10.20
C ARG A 219 14.39 -5.91 -9.42
N GLN A 220 14.36 -5.98 -8.07
CA GLN A 220 15.23 -5.24 -7.17
C GLN A 220 15.16 -3.72 -7.40
N ILE A 221 13.94 -3.21 -7.51
CA ILE A 221 13.65 -1.79 -7.74
C ILE A 221 12.69 -1.24 -6.67
N LEU A 222 12.82 0.06 -6.45
CA LEU A 222 11.89 0.88 -5.69
C LEU A 222 11.12 1.81 -6.63
N ARG A 223 9.83 1.99 -6.37
CA ARG A 223 8.99 2.99 -7.06
C ARG A 223 8.31 3.87 -6.03
N MET A 224 8.47 5.18 -6.17
CA MET A 224 7.73 6.14 -5.34
C MET A 224 6.29 6.23 -5.83
N LEU A 225 5.33 5.77 -5.03
CA LEU A 225 3.91 5.72 -5.41
C LEU A 225 3.10 6.89 -4.86
N SER A 226 3.55 7.51 -3.77
CA SER A 226 2.90 8.69 -3.21
C SER A 226 3.91 9.58 -2.50
N LEU A 227 3.75 10.88 -2.65
CA LEU A 227 4.53 11.93 -1.98
C LEU A 227 3.59 13.01 -1.48
N THR A 228 3.54 13.19 -0.17
CA THR A 228 2.88 14.34 0.46
C THR A 228 3.95 15.36 0.84
N HIS A 229 3.81 16.59 0.37
CA HIS A 229 4.70 17.70 0.67
C HIS A 229 3.87 18.89 1.16
N ASN A 230 4.17 19.43 2.34
CA ASN A 230 3.37 20.50 2.98
C ASN A 230 1.86 20.16 3.08
N GLY A 231 1.52 18.90 3.31
CA GLY A 231 0.12 18.44 3.39
C GLY A 231 -0.59 18.26 2.05
N ILE A 232 0.08 18.52 0.92
CA ILE A 232 -0.46 18.37 -0.43
C ILE A 232 0.19 17.16 -1.09
N ILE A 233 -0.62 16.30 -1.71
CA ILE A 233 -0.12 15.20 -2.53
C ILE A 233 0.44 15.79 -3.82
N THR A 234 1.66 15.42 -4.13
CA THR A 234 2.38 15.87 -5.34
C THR A 234 2.56 14.72 -6.30
N ASN A 235 2.68 15.04 -7.60
CA ASN A 235 2.98 14.03 -8.60
C ASN A 235 4.31 13.35 -8.30
N THR A 236 4.30 12.03 -8.29
CA THR A 236 5.50 11.21 -8.14
C THR A 236 6.18 11.00 -9.49
N PRO A 237 7.52 10.89 -9.54
CA PRO A 237 8.19 10.50 -10.76
C PRO A 237 7.77 9.08 -11.16
N GLU A 238 7.50 8.87 -12.46
CA GLU A 238 7.21 7.53 -13.02
C GLU A 238 8.49 6.70 -13.25
N GLU A 239 9.52 6.93 -12.46
CA GLU A 239 10.82 6.28 -12.60
C GLU A 239 10.97 5.14 -11.60
N ASP A 240 11.56 4.04 -12.05
CA ASP A 240 11.97 2.93 -11.20
C ASP A 240 13.40 3.18 -10.70
N PHE A 241 13.60 3.12 -9.40
CA PHE A 241 14.92 3.35 -8.77
C PHE A 241 15.59 2.01 -8.44
N PRO A 242 16.78 1.73 -8.98
CA PRO A 242 17.55 0.55 -8.57
C PRO A 242 17.90 0.61 -7.08
N ILE A 243 17.66 -0.48 -6.34
CA ILE A 243 17.84 -0.52 -4.89
C ILE A 243 19.25 -0.12 -4.44
N ALA A 244 20.25 -0.42 -5.26
CA ALA A 244 21.67 -0.13 -4.95
C ALA A 244 22.00 1.36 -4.90
N SER A 245 21.19 2.23 -5.52
CA SER A 245 21.38 3.69 -5.56
C SER A 245 20.38 4.45 -4.67
N CYS A 246 19.63 3.73 -3.82
CA CYS A 246 18.58 4.29 -2.99
C CYS A 246 18.98 4.38 -1.52
N LEU A 247 18.78 5.55 -0.90
CA LEU A 247 19.05 5.75 0.52
C LEU A 247 18.02 5.04 1.40
N VAL A 248 16.72 5.12 1.04
CA VAL A 248 15.66 4.45 1.78
C VAL A 248 15.75 2.92 1.70
N ALA A 249 16.49 2.36 0.72
CA ALA A 249 16.74 0.93 0.60
C ALA A 249 17.49 0.33 1.79
N SER A 250 18.21 1.15 2.55
CA SER A 250 18.85 0.72 3.79
C SER A 250 17.86 0.14 4.80
N ALA A 251 16.61 0.65 4.81
CA ALA A 251 15.54 0.12 5.64
C ALA A 251 15.06 -1.28 5.17
N ILE A 252 15.14 -1.57 3.87
CA ILE A 252 14.81 -2.88 3.29
C ILE A 252 15.87 -3.91 3.69
N HIS A 253 17.14 -3.59 3.49
CA HIS A 253 18.25 -4.51 3.79
C HIS A 253 18.35 -4.85 5.27
N THR A 254 18.18 -3.86 6.14
CA THR A 254 18.26 -4.05 7.59
C THR A 254 16.97 -4.57 8.21
N ARG A 255 15.84 -4.43 7.52
CA ARG A 255 14.47 -4.66 8.04
C ARG A 255 14.18 -3.87 9.32
N LYS A 256 14.87 -2.76 9.49
CA LYS A 256 14.74 -1.85 10.64
C LYS A 256 14.58 -0.42 10.15
N GLN A 257 14.10 0.42 11.05
CA GLN A 257 14.09 1.85 10.79
C GLN A 257 15.52 2.39 10.67
N ILE A 258 15.72 3.27 9.72
CA ILE A 258 17.00 3.95 9.49
C ILE A 258 16.78 5.45 9.54
N GLU A 259 17.70 6.14 10.16
CA GLU A 259 17.69 7.58 10.34
C GLU A 259 18.95 8.19 9.70
N PHE A 260 18.75 9.27 8.95
CA PHE A 260 19.82 10.10 8.40
C PHE A 260 19.64 11.52 8.87
N LEU A 261 20.63 12.04 9.60
CA LEU A 261 20.57 13.38 10.19
C LEU A 261 20.72 14.50 9.16
N ASN A 262 21.45 14.25 8.07
CA ASN A 262 21.61 15.22 7.00
C ASN A 262 21.76 14.52 5.64
N ILE A 263 20.69 14.51 4.85
CA ILE A 263 20.65 13.91 3.51
C ILE A 263 21.30 14.82 2.44
N GLN A 264 21.66 16.05 2.78
CA GLN A 264 22.40 16.98 1.90
C GLN A 264 23.93 16.86 2.08
N SER A 265 24.40 15.85 2.82
CA SER A 265 25.83 15.57 2.93
C SER A 265 26.39 15.18 1.56
N PRO A 266 27.65 15.58 1.23
CA PRO A 266 28.31 15.20 -0.01
C PRO A 266 28.34 13.68 -0.28
N GLU A 267 28.22 12.86 0.77
CA GLU A 267 28.17 11.40 0.68
C GLU A 267 26.90 10.87 0.00
N PHE A 268 25.83 11.69 -0.10
CA PHE A 268 24.52 11.30 -0.63
C PHE A 268 24.15 12.07 -1.92
N LEU A 269 25.10 12.71 -2.59
CA LEU A 269 24.84 13.50 -3.82
C LEU A 269 24.33 12.65 -4.99
N ASP A 270 24.70 11.38 -5.05
CA ASP A 270 24.34 10.46 -6.14
C ASP A 270 23.06 9.64 -5.85
N VAL A 271 22.33 9.96 -4.77
CA VAL A 271 21.12 9.27 -4.39
C VAL A 271 19.94 9.74 -5.24
N VAL A 272 19.21 8.80 -5.83
CA VAL A 272 18.15 9.09 -6.83
C VAL A 272 16.73 9.03 -6.28
N ASP A 273 16.51 8.43 -5.12
CA ASP A 273 15.19 8.13 -4.53
C ASP A 273 14.63 9.22 -3.62
N LEU A 274 15.35 10.33 -3.44
CA LEU A 274 14.91 11.41 -2.57
C LEU A 274 13.96 12.37 -3.31
N PRO A 275 12.96 12.95 -2.62
CA PRO A 275 12.15 14.01 -3.19
C PRO A 275 13.02 15.19 -3.66
N ARG A 276 12.69 15.75 -4.83
CA ARG A 276 13.45 16.88 -5.42
C ARG A 276 13.17 18.20 -4.68
N ASP A 277 13.48 18.25 -3.40
CA ASP A 277 13.40 19.45 -2.56
C ASP A 277 14.72 19.68 -1.83
N PRO A 278 15.50 20.73 -2.21
CA PRO A 278 16.79 21.03 -1.60
C PRO A 278 16.68 21.54 -0.15
N SER A 279 15.48 21.83 0.34
CA SER A 279 15.27 22.24 1.73
C SER A 279 15.32 21.06 2.70
N LEU A 280 15.09 19.84 2.25
CA LEU A 280 15.07 18.66 3.11
C LEU A 280 16.44 18.37 3.72
N ARG A 281 16.48 18.04 5.02
CA ARG A 281 17.70 17.82 5.80
C ARG A 281 17.76 16.42 6.40
N SER A 282 16.79 16.02 7.20
CA SER A 282 16.81 14.73 7.88
C SER A 282 15.76 13.79 7.31
N LEU A 283 16.04 12.50 7.37
CA LEU A 283 15.19 11.40 6.89
C LEU A 283 15.05 10.35 7.97
N LEU A 284 13.83 9.90 8.20
CA LEU A 284 13.53 8.66 8.91
C LEU A 284 12.74 7.74 7.98
N ALA A 285 13.29 6.56 7.69
CA ALA A 285 12.68 5.54 6.85
C ALA A 285 12.28 4.32 7.68
N ALA A 286 11.04 3.86 7.53
CA ALA A 286 10.50 2.67 8.17
C ALA A 286 10.11 1.63 7.12
N PRO A 287 10.57 0.37 7.23
CA PRO A 287 10.15 -0.68 6.32
C PRO A 287 8.67 -1.03 6.56
N VAL A 288 7.95 -1.22 5.47
CA VAL A 288 6.56 -1.70 5.47
C VAL A 288 6.63 -3.22 5.36
N LEU A 289 6.41 -3.90 6.50
CA LEU A 289 6.60 -5.34 6.66
C LEU A 289 5.26 -6.07 6.77
N TYR A 290 5.09 -7.13 5.98
CA TYR A 290 3.99 -8.08 6.12
C TYR A 290 4.55 -9.51 6.14
N GLU A 291 4.19 -10.32 7.15
CA GLU A 291 4.66 -11.70 7.34
C GLU A 291 6.19 -11.87 7.14
N ASN A 292 6.95 -10.89 7.65
CA ASN A 292 8.42 -10.85 7.56
C ASN A 292 8.98 -10.52 6.16
N GLU A 293 8.15 -10.20 5.18
CA GLU A 293 8.57 -9.67 3.87
C GLU A 293 8.45 -8.15 3.82
N VAL A 294 9.45 -7.50 3.23
CA VAL A 294 9.39 -6.05 3.00
C VAL A 294 8.65 -5.80 1.70
N ILE A 295 7.51 -5.13 1.78
CA ILE A 295 6.69 -4.75 0.62
C ILE A 295 6.91 -3.30 0.19
N GLY A 296 7.58 -2.50 1.02
CA GLY A 296 7.85 -1.10 0.72
C GLY A 296 8.56 -0.38 1.85
N VAL A 297 8.68 0.93 1.72
CA VAL A 297 9.25 1.83 2.73
C VAL A 297 8.37 3.07 2.87
N LEU A 298 8.08 3.45 4.12
CA LEU A 298 7.46 4.72 4.46
C LEU A 298 8.55 5.65 5.01
N ALA A 299 8.76 6.80 4.36
CA ALA A 299 9.81 7.73 4.68
C ALA A 299 9.26 9.12 5.01
N VAL A 300 9.76 9.75 6.07
CA VAL A 300 9.43 11.12 6.44
C VAL A 300 10.67 11.99 6.42
N PHE A 301 10.50 13.27 6.06
CA PHE A 301 11.56 14.21 5.83
C PHE A 301 11.31 15.52 6.58
N THR A 302 12.36 16.10 7.17
CA THR A 302 12.33 17.42 7.81
C THR A 302 13.17 18.42 7.02
N ASP A 303 12.86 19.71 7.15
CA ASP A 303 13.59 20.83 6.53
C ASP A 303 14.74 21.39 7.39
N HIS A 304 14.94 20.81 8.55
CA HIS A 304 16.02 21.15 9.50
C HIS A 304 16.71 19.86 9.95
N VAL A 305 17.93 20.00 10.49
CA VAL A 305 18.63 18.87 11.09
C VAL A 305 17.90 18.45 12.36
N HIS A 306 17.31 17.25 12.31
CA HIS A 306 16.47 16.71 13.37
C HIS A 306 16.89 15.30 13.73
N ARG A 307 17.03 15.01 15.02
CA ARG A 307 17.21 13.67 15.54
C ARG A 307 15.88 13.14 16.02
N PHE A 308 15.34 12.16 15.33
CA PHE A 308 14.04 11.59 15.68
C PHE A 308 14.07 10.88 17.02
N ASN A 309 13.15 11.25 17.91
CA ASN A 309 13.02 10.62 19.20
C ASN A 309 12.34 9.24 19.12
N ASN A 310 12.32 8.51 20.25
CA ASN A 310 11.75 7.17 20.28
C ASN A 310 10.24 7.14 20.01
N ASP A 311 9.50 8.18 20.36
CA ASP A 311 8.06 8.24 20.13
C ASP A 311 7.75 8.48 18.65
N GLU A 312 8.49 9.35 17.95
CA GLU A 312 8.39 9.57 16.50
C GLU A 312 8.73 8.28 15.73
N LYS A 313 9.78 7.58 16.13
CA LYS A 313 10.17 6.29 15.54
C LYS A 313 9.08 5.23 15.71
N ARG A 314 8.53 5.10 16.92
CA ARG A 314 7.42 4.17 17.19
C ARG A 314 6.18 4.50 16.39
N LEU A 315 5.88 5.78 16.25
CA LEU A 315 4.73 6.27 15.50
C LEU A 315 4.84 5.91 14.01
N LEU A 316 5.99 6.19 13.39
CA LEU A 316 6.23 5.85 11.99
C LEU A 316 6.19 4.33 11.77
N ALA A 317 6.75 3.53 12.71
CA ALA A 317 6.66 2.07 12.64
C ALA A 317 5.22 1.56 12.70
N ALA A 318 4.40 2.14 13.58
CA ALA A 318 2.98 1.77 13.69
C ALA A 318 2.21 2.09 12.40
N LEU A 319 2.46 3.26 11.80
CA LEU A 319 1.86 3.66 10.52
C LEU A 319 2.30 2.75 9.37
N ALA A 320 3.60 2.40 9.31
CA ALA A 320 4.12 1.46 8.33
C ALA A 320 3.46 0.07 8.46
N SER A 321 3.26 -0.40 9.70
CA SER A 321 2.58 -1.68 9.97
C SER A 321 1.10 -1.64 9.58
N LEU A 322 0.38 -0.57 9.90
CA LEU A 322 -1.02 -0.38 9.47
C LEU A 322 -1.13 -0.32 7.95
N GLY A 323 -0.20 0.40 7.29
CA GLY A 323 -0.10 0.46 5.84
C GLY A 323 0.15 -0.89 5.20
N ALA A 324 1.01 -1.73 5.80
CA ALA A 324 1.28 -3.09 5.33
C ALA A 324 0.01 -3.95 5.32
N VAL A 325 -0.75 -3.96 6.43
CA VAL A 325 -2.00 -4.71 6.56
C VAL A 325 -3.04 -4.19 5.56
N ALA A 326 -3.20 -2.88 5.44
CA ALA A 326 -4.16 -2.28 4.52
C ALA A 326 -3.84 -2.59 3.05
N LEU A 327 -2.55 -2.53 2.67
CA LEU A 327 -2.09 -2.88 1.32
C LEU A 327 -2.35 -4.35 0.99
N GLN A 328 -2.08 -5.24 1.94
CA GLN A 328 -2.34 -6.66 1.76
C GLN A 328 -3.84 -6.94 1.63
N ASN A 329 -4.69 -6.31 2.44
CA ASN A 329 -6.13 -6.41 2.31
C ASN A 329 -6.60 -5.94 0.93
N SER A 330 -6.17 -4.78 0.45
CA SER A 330 -6.50 -4.28 -0.90
C SER A 330 -6.10 -5.28 -2.00
N ARG A 331 -4.91 -5.89 -1.91
CA ARG A 331 -4.46 -6.94 -2.84
C ARG A 331 -5.33 -8.20 -2.79
N LEU A 332 -5.72 -8.64 -1.59
CA LEU A 332 -6.60 -9.80 -1.42
C LEU A 332 -7.99 -9.54 -1.99
N TYR A 333 -8.59 -8.38 -1.71
CA TYR A 333 -9.88 -7.99 -2.28
C TYR A 333 -9.84 -7.95 -3.82
N SER A 334 -8.80 -7.39 -4.41
CA SER A 334 -8.63 -7.36 -5.86
C SER A 334 -8.56 -8.77 -6.46
N ARG A 335 -7.84 -9.70 -5.81
CA ARG A 335 -7.78 -11.11 -6.25
C ARG A 335 -9.11 -11.82 -6.11
N VAL A 336 -9.84 -11.62 -5.01
CA VAL A 336 -11.17 -12.21 -4.80
C VAL A 336 -12.12 -11.70 -5.88
N PHE A 337 -12.16 -10.39 -6.13
CA PHE A 337 -13.02 -9.80 -7.15
C PHE A 337 -12.73 -10.36 -8.57
N GLN A 338 -11.46 -10.46 -8.95
CA GLN A 338 -11.05 -11.06 -10.23
C GLN A 338 -11.46 -12.54 -10.32
N SER A 339 -11.32 -13.28 -9.22
CA SER A 339 -11.73 -14.69 -9.15
C SER A 339 -13.24 -14.85 -9.30
N GLU A 340 -14.03 -14.02 -8.59
CA GLU A 340 -15.50 -14.03 -8.70
C GLU A 340 -15.97 -13.68 -10.11
N GLU A 341 -15.37 -12.68 -10.74
CA GLU A 341 -15.70 -12.32 -12.14
C GLU A 341 -15.40 -13.46 -13.10
N SER A 342 -14.25 -14.12 -12.91
CA SER A 342 -13.88 -15.31 -13.71
C SER A 342 -14.83 -16.48 -13.48
N LEU A 343 -15.23 -16.74 -12.26
CA LEU A 343 -16.22 -17.78 -11.92
C LEU A 343 -17.57 -17.48 -12.56
N ARG A 344 -18.05 -16.25 -12.44
CA ARG A 344 -19.33 -15.82 -13.06
C ARG A 344 -19.32 -15.99 -14.58
N LYS A 345 -18.22 -15.60 -15.25
CA LYS A 345 -18.07 -15.84 -16.69
C LYS A 345 -18.10 -17.33 -17.04
N ASN A 346 -17.44 -18.17 -16.23
CA ASN A 346 -17.45 -19.62 -16.43
C ASN A 346 -18.83 -20.25 -16.20
N GLU A 347 -19.57 -19.82 -15.18
CA GLU A 347 -20.95 -20.28 -14.92
C GLU A 347 -21.87 -19.91 -16.08
N GLN A 348 -21.81 -18.67 -16.58
CA GLN A 348 -22.59 -18.24 -17.74
C GLN A 348 -22.29 -19.09 -18.98
N LEU A 349 -20.99 -19.37 -19.25
CA LEU A 349 -20.58 -20.22 -20.36
C LEU A 349 -21.04 -21.67 -20.20
N THR A 350 -21.01 -22.21 -18.99
CA THR A 350 -21.47 -23.57 -18.69
C THR A 350 -22.97 -23.70 -18.89
N THR A 351 -23.76 -22.75 -18.39
CA THR A 351 -25.22 -22.71 -18.57
C THR A 351 -25.58 -22.59 -20.06
N LEU A 352 -24.92 -21.68 -20.78
CA LEU A 352 -25.10 -21.51 -22.22
C LEU A 352 -24.72 -22.80 -22.97
N GLY A 353 -23.68 -23.49 -22.53
CA GLY A 353 -23.24 -24.76 -23.10
C GLY A 353 -24.29 -25.87 -22.95
N LEU A 354 -24.89 -26.01 -21.77
CA LEU A 354 -25.96 -27.01 -21.53
C LEU A 354 -27.19 -26.73 -22.38
N LEU A 355 -27.66 -25.48 -22.41
CA LEU A 355 -28.79 -25.07 -23.22
C LEU A 355 -28.52 -25.25 -24.72
N ALA A 356 -27.33 -24.90 -25.17
CA ALA A 356 -26.93 -25.09 -26.57
C ALA A 356 -26.89 -26.57 -26.97
N ALA A 357 -26.48 -27.47 -26.07
CA ALA A 357 -26.49 -28.90 -26.32
C ALA A 357 -27.93 -29.46 -26.47
N GLU A 358 -28.84 -29.04 -25.63
CA GLU A 358 -30.25 -29.43 -25.67
C GLU A 358 -30.92 -28.93 -26.97
N ILE A 359 -30.80 -27.63 -27.24
CA ILE A 359 -31.34 -27.00 -28.46
C ILE A 359 -30.77 -27.68 -29.74
N ALA A 360 -29.47 -27.96 -29.76
CA ALA A 360 -28.84 -28.59 -30.92
C ALA A 360 -29.35 -30.03 -31.16
N HIS A 361 -29.66 -30.78 -30.08
CA HIS A 361 -30.32 -32.09 -30.21
C HIS A 361 -31.74 -31.94 -30.75
N GLU A 362 -32.51 -30.97 -30.27
CA GLU A 362 -33.87 -30.71 -30.74
C GLU A 362 -33.93 -30.21 -32.19
N ILE A 363 -32.92 -29.45 -32.64
CA ILE A 363 -32.82 -29.03 -34.05
C ILE A 363 -32.35 -30.18 -34.95
N ARG A 364 -31.43 -31.02 -34.48
CA ARG A 364 -30.92 -32.16 -35.29
C ARG A 364 -32.02 -33.14 -35.67
N ASN A 365 -32.95 -33.40 -34.73
CA ASN A 365 -34.04 -34.36 -34.95
C ASN A 365 -34.92 -34.02 -36.17
N PRO A 366 -35.56 -32.84 -36.27
CA PRO A 366 -36.33 -32.48 -37.48
C PRO A 366 -35.45 -32.36 -38.73
N LEU A 367 -34.21 -31.88 -38.61
CA LEU A 367 -33.31 -31.76 -39.73
C LEU A 367 -32.98 -33.13 -40.36
N THR A 368 -32.74 -34.15 -39.51
CA THR A 368 -32.53 -35.53 -39.95
C THR A 368 -33.74 -36.08 -40.69
N VAL A 369 -34.96 -35.83 -40.21
CA VAL A 369 -36.18 -36.24 -40.85
C VAL A 369 -36.35 -35.54 -42.19
N ILE A 370 -36.16 -34.24 -42.26
CA ILE A 370 -36.25 -33.48 -43.53
C ILE A 370 -35.23 -34.01 -44.55
N LYS A 371 -33.99 -34.27 -44.13
CA LYS A 371 -32.92 -34.79 -45.01
C LYS A 371 -33.27 -36.20 -45.54
N LEU A 372 -33.80 -37.07 -44.69
CA LEU A 372 -34.29 -38.39 -45.05
C LEU A 372 -35.42 -38.32 -46.08
N LEU A 373 -36.45 -37.52 -45.79
CA LEU A 373 -37.59 -37.33 -46.66
C LEU A 373 -37.19 -36.73 -48.01
N PHE A 374 -36.29 -35.76 -48.02
CA PHE A 374 -35.73 -35.17 -49.22
C PHE A 374 -34.97 -36.19 -50.06
N GLY A 375 -34.18 -37.10 -49.46
CA GLY A 375 -33.54 -38.21 -50.14
C GLY A 375 -34.50 -39.25 -50.69
N TYR A 376 -35.61 -39.53 -50.03
CA TYR A 376 -36.65 -40.48 -50.50
C TYR A 376 -37.46 -39.95 -51.68
N LEU A 377 -37.52 -38.63 -51.90
CA LEU A 377 -38.22 -38.05 -53.04
C LEU A 377 -37.57 -38.37 -54.39
N ASP A 378 -36.35 -38.93 -54.41
CA ASP A 378 -35.56 -39.35 -55.57
C ASP A 378 -35.68 -38.34 -56.72
N LEU A 379 -35.41 -37.09 -56.45
CA LEU A 379 -35.57 -35.93 -57.33
C LEU A 379 -34.36 -35.91 -58.35
N ASP A 380 -34.34 -36.82 -59.28
CA ASP A 380 -33.35 -36.81 -60.36
C ASP A 380 -33.93 -36.16 -61.64
N PHE A 381 -33.34 -35.04 -62.05
CA PHE A 381 -33.77 -34.24 -63.18
C PHE A 381 -32.72 -34.29 -64.31
N PRO A 382 -33.14 -34.20 -65.56
CA PRO A 382 -32.20 -34.08 -66.71
C PRO A 382 -31.23 -32.92 -66.57
N ALA A 383 -30.11 -33.01 -67.25
CA ALA A 383 -29.02 -32.01 -67.09
C ALA A 383 -29.45 -30.57 -67.43
N ASP A 384 -30.43 -30.40 -68.33
CA ASP A 384 -30.94 -29.08 -68.74
C ASP A 384 -32.15 -28.56 -67.92
N ASP A 385 -32.60 -29.30 -66.93
CA ASP A 385 -33.77 -28.92 -66.11
C ASP A 385 -33.32 -27.99 -64.96
N PRO A 386 -33.86 -26.77 -64.83
CA PRO A 386 -33.50 -25.84 -63.83
C PRO A 386 -33.76 -26.37 -62.36
N ARG A 387 -34.72 -27.31 -62.21
CA ARG A 387 -34.99 -27.95 -60.90
C ARG A 387 -33.81 -28.76 -60.37
N ARG A 388 -32.90 -29.24 -61.22
CA ARG A 388 -31.68 -29.90 -60.77
C ARG A 388 -30.79 -28.98 -59.93
N THR A 389 -30.74 -27.70 -60.30
CA THR A 389 -30.01 -26.71 -59.53
C THR A 389 -30.67 -26.47 -58.16
N ASP A 390 -32.02 -26.41 -58.10
CA ASP A 390 -32.75 -26.22 -56.86
C ASP A 390 -32.56 -27.40 -55.90
N VAL A 391 -32.62 -28.64 -56.38
CA VAL A 391 -32.33 -29.86 -55.60
C VAL A 391 -30.94 -29.82 -55.01
N ARG A 392 -29.94 -29.45 -55.79
CA ARG A 392 -28.57 -29.33 -55.32
C ARG A 392 -28.45 -28.25 -54.21
N VAL A 393 -29.04 -27.07 -54.41
CA VAL A 393 -29.01 -25.98 -53.46
C VAL A 393 -29.69 -26.36 -52.13
N ILE A 394 -30.84 -27.07 -52.20
CA ILE A 394 -31.52 -27.55 -50.99
C ILE A 394 -30.62 -28.54 -50.24
N SER A 395 -30.02 -29.52 -50.94
CA SER A 395 -29.11 -30.48 -50.31
C SER A 395 -27.92 -29.79 -49.64
N GLU A 396 -27.27 -28.86 -50.37
CA GLU A 396 -26.15 -28.07 -49.82
C GLU A 396 -26.57 -27.26 -48.56
N LYS A 397 -27.79 -26.70 -48.55
CA LYS A 397 -28.29 -25.94 -47.37
C LYS A 397 -28.62 -26.83 -46.19
N LEU A 398 -29.15 -28.04 -46.40
CA LEU A 398 -29.37 -29.03 -45.34
C LEU A 398 -28.05 -29.47 -44.71
N ASP A 399 -27.03 -29.75 -45.52
CA ASP A 399 -25.69 -30.09 -45.04
C ASP A 399 -25.03 -28.91 -44.25
N GLN A 400 -25.26 -27.69 -44.71
CA GLN A 400 -24.80 -26.49 -44.01
C GLN A 400 -25.46 -26.33 -42.64
N LEU A 401 -26.77 -26.55 -42.54
CA LEU A 401 -27.50 -26.50 -41.25
C LEU A 401 -26.98 -27.57 -40.27
N GLU A 402 -26.78 -28.81 -40.75
CA GLU A 402 -26.22 -29.89 -39.93
C GLU A 402 -24.81 -29.56 -39.41
N ALA A 403 -23.97 -28.94 -40.23
CA ALA A 403 -22.65 -28.48 -39.85
C ALA A 403 -22.69 -27.34 -38.79
N ILE A 404 -23.69 -26.43 -38.86
CA ILE A 404 -23.88 -25.37 -37.87
C ILE A 404 -24.28 -25.97 -36.52
N VAL A 405 -25.30 -26.88 -36.52
CA VAL A 405 -25.75 -27.56 -35.31
C VAL A 405 -24.63 -28.33 -34.63
N SER A 406 -23.82 -29.05 -35.42
CA SER A 406 -22.66 -29.80 -34.92
C SER A 406 -21.58 -28.87 -34.30
N ARG A 407 -21.36 -27.68 -34.87
CA ARG A 407 -20.44 -26.67 -34.29
C ARG A 407 -20.94 -26.12 -32.98
N VAL A 408 -22.26 -25.84 -32.82
CA VAL A 408 -22.86 -25.40 -31.60
C VAL A 408 -22.73 -26.46 -30.49
N LEU A 409 -22.95 -27.74 -30.82
CA LEU A 409 -22.74 -28.86 -29.89
C LEU A 409 -21.29 -28.99 -29.42
N ASN A 410 -20.35 -28.82 -30.31
CA ASN A 410 -18.93 -28.90 -29.97
C ASN A 410 -18.47 -27.70 -29.10
N PHE A 411 -19.13 -26.54 -29.22
CA PHE A 411 -18.92 -25.40 -28.32
C PHE A 411 -19.43 -25.71 -26.91
N ALA A 412 -20.55 -26.41 -26.81
CA ALA A 412 -21.22 -26.75 -25.54
C ALA A 412 -20.51 -27.85 -24.73
N LYS A 413 -19.75 -28.74 -25.37
CA LYS A 413 -19.07 -29.84 -24.68
C LYS A 413 -17.91 -29.30 -23.82
N ALA A 414 -17.92 -29.71 -22.56
CA ALA A 414 -16.78 -29.47 -21.66
C ALA A 414 -15.51 -30.17 -22.23
N PRO A 415 -14.33 -29.58 -22.07
CA PRO A 415 -13.08 -30.23 -22.45
C PRO A 415 -12.94 -31.58 -21.72
N SER A 416 -12.72 -32.67 -22.49
CA SER A 416 -12.44 -33.96 -21.89
C SER A 416 -11.06 -33.94 -21.22
N SER A 417 -10.93 -34.53 -20.03
CA SER A 417 -9.75 -34.45 -19.18
C SER A 417 -8.60 -35.44 -19.54
N LEU A 418 -8.66 -36.12 -20.67
CA LEU A 418 -7.65 -37.09 -21.09
C LEU A 418 -6.51 -36.40 -21.85
N HIS A 419 -5.51 -35.92 -21.11
CA HIS A 419 -4.22 -35.48 -21.67
C HIS A 419 -3.29 -36.69 -21.90
N SER A 420 -2.45 -36.59 -22.90
CA SER A 420 -1.38 -37.54 -23.19
C SER A 420 -0.23 -36.87 -23.95
N ARG A 421 0.95 -37.44 -23.84
CA ARG A 421 2.17 -36.90 -24.47
C ARG A 421 2.16 -37.13 -25.97
N TRP A 422 2.30 -36.06 -26.75
CA TRP A 422 2.32 -36.09 -28.22
C TRP A 422 3.47 -35.25 -28.77
N GLY A 423 4.05 -35.75 -29.87
CA GLY A 423 4.96 -34.97 -30.69
C GLY A 423 4.21 -33.85 -31.43
N LEU A 424 4.67 -32.59 -31.25
CA LEU A 424 4.01 -31.44 -31.86
C LEU A 424 4.03 -31.52 -33.41
N ALA A 425 5.18 -31.91 -33.97
CA ALA A 425 5.35 -32.05 -35.43
C ALA A 425 4.41 -33.11 -36.02
N ASP A 426 4.20 -34.22 -35.32
CA ASP A 426 3.31 -35.30 -35.74
C ASP A 426 1.85 -34.84 -35.76
N MET A 427 1.41 -34.10 -34.71
CA MET A 427 0.05 -33.55 -34.66
C MET A 427 -0.21 -32.54 -35.79
N VAL A 428 0.75 -31.66 -36.06
CA VAL A 428 0.64 -30.71 -37.19
C VAL A 428 0.61 -31.44 -38.50
N GLY A 429 1.48 -32.44 -38.69
CA GLY A 429 1.53 -33.27 -39.91
C GLY A 429 0.21 -33.99 -40.16
N ASP A 430 -0.34 -34.68 -39.16
CA ASP A 430 -1.64 -35.35 -39.25
C ASP A 430 -2.76 -34.36 -39.62
N THR A 431 -2.74 -33.16 -39.04
CA THR A 431 -3.75 -32.12 -39.33
C THR A 431 -3.64 -31.61 -40.78
N ILE A 432 -2.42 -31.45 -41.28
CA ILE A 432 -2.17 -31.05 -42.67
C ILE A 432 -2.74 -32.10 -43.62
N VAL A 433 -2.57 -33.39 -43.35
CA VAL A 433 -3.15 -34.47 -44.15
C VAL A 433 -4.68 -34.34 -44.23
N LEU A 434 -5.35 -34.04 -43.12
CA LEU A 434 -6.82 -33.91 -43.10
C LEU A 434 -7.35 -32.75 -43.96
N ILE A 435 -6.61 -31.66 -44.11
CA ILE A 435 -7.08 -30.47 -44.83
C ILE A 435 -6.56 -30.42 -46.28
N ARG A 436 -5.67 -31.35 -46.69
CA ARG A 436 -4.95 -31.33 -47.97
C ARG A 436 -5.85 -31.19 -49.20
N LEU A 437 -6.96 -31.91 -49.23
CA LEU A 437 -7.92 -31.83 -50.32
C LEU A 437 -8.56 -30.44 -50.43
N LYS A 438 -8.92 -29.85 -49.31
CA LYS A 438 -9.53 -28.51 -49.24
C LYS A 438 -8.56 -27.44 -49.72
N LEU A 439 -7.28 -27.53 -49.31
CA LEU A 439 -6.23 -26.61 -49.77
C LEU A 439 -6.00 -26.71 -51.30
N ALA A 440 -5.96 -27.93 -51.83
CA ALA A 440 -5.80 -28.15 -53.25
C ALA A 440 -6.97 -27.57 -54.09
N GLN A 441 -8.22 -27.75 -53.62
CA GLN A 441 -9.41 -27.15 -54.22
C GLN A 441 -9.37 -25.63 -54.23
N SER A 442 -8.81 -25.02 -53.18
CA SER A 442 -8.68 -23.56 -53.02
C SER A 442 -7.39 -23.00 -53.64
N LYS A 443 -6.59 -23.80 -54.36
CA LYS A 443 -5.30 -23.41 -54.97
C LYS A 443 -4.31 -22.82 -53.96
N ILE A 444 -4.29 -23.33 -52.72
CA ILE A 444 -3.44 -22.84 -51.63
C ILE A 444 -2.26 -23.79 -51.45
N GLN A 445 -1.05 -23.24 -51.47
CA GLN A 445 0.18 -23.95 -51.18
C GLN A 445 0.44 -23.93 -49.67
N LEU A 446 0.67 -25.08 -49.02
CA LEU A 446 1.04 -25.18 -47.63
C LEU A 446 2.53 -25.52 -47.50
N ARG A 447 3.26 -24.73 -46.72
CA ARG A 447 4.66 -24.95 -46.34
C ARG A 447 4.72 -25.29 -44.87
N PHE A 448 5.27 -26.43 -44.50
CA PHE A 448 5.49 -26.84 -43.13
C PHE A 448 6.97 -26.80 -42.81
N GLU A 449 7.34 -26.03 -41.78
CA GLU A 449 8.69 -25.91 -41.23
C GLU A 449 8.71 -26.63 -39.88
N PRO A 450 9.15 -27.92 -39.84
CA PRO A 450 9.19 -28.66 -38.58
C PRO A 450 10.27 -28.10 -37.63
N PRO A 451 10.15 -28.36 -36.34
CA PRO A 451 11.14 -27.89 -35.34
C PRO A 451 12.45 -28.66 -35.49
N ASN A 452 13.57 -28.02 -35.15
CA ASN A 452 14.90 -28.62 -35.25
C ASN A 452 15.14 -29.79 -34.25
N ARG A 453 14.29 -29.91 -33.21
CA ARG A 453 14.30 -30.97 -32.20
C ARG A 453 12.87 -31.46 -31.94
N PRO A 454 12.69 -32.74 -31.54
CA PRO A 454 11.36 -33.21 -31.14
C PRO A 454 10.79 -32.38 -30.00
N LEU A 455 9.56 -31.86 -30.17
CA LEU A 455 8.84 -31.11 -29.15
C LEU A 455 7.69 -31.97 -28.64
N VAL A 456 7.69 -32.30 -27.34
CA VAL A 456 6.65 -33.11 -26.73
C VAL A 456 5.80 -32.23 -25.85
N VAL A 457 4.49 -32.31 -26.02
CA VAL A 457 3.49 -31.56 -25.25
C VAL A 457 2.48 -32.51 -24.63
N ASP A 458 1.95 -32.18 -23.45
CA ASP A 458 0.92 -32.99 -22.75
C ASP A 458 -0.45 -32.39 -23.04
N VAL A 459 -1.17 -32.96 -23.97
CA VAL A 459 -2.40 -32.38 -24.53
C VAL A 459 -3.41 -33.44 -24.97
N HIS A 460 -4.67 -33.03 -25.16
CA HIS A 460 -5.67 -33.83 -25.85
C HIS A 460 -5.52 -33.61 -27.36
N LYS A 461 -4.92 -34.61 -28.09
CA LYS A 461 -4.60 -34.53 -29.52
C LYS A 461 -5.74 -33.98 -30.37
N GLY A 462 -6.95 -34.55 -30.24
CA GLY A 462 -8.10 -34.14 -31.05
C GLY A 462 -8.52 -32.69 -30.86
N GLN A 463 -8.36 -32.13 -29.66
CA GLN A 463 -8.68 -30.72 -29.38
C GLN A 463 -7.63 -29.79 -29.99
N ILE A 464 -6.34 -30.12 -29.92
CA ILE A 464 -5.30 -29.31 -30.57
C ILE A 464 -5.42 -29.41 -32.11
N GLN A 465 -5.75 -30.58 -32.64
CA GLN A 465 -6.06 -30.70 -34.08
C GLN A 465 -7.26 -29.83 -34.49
N GLN A 466 -8.29 -29.73 -33.64
CA GLN A 466 -9.42 -28.83 -33.86
C GLN A 466 -9.00 -27.35 -33.89
N VAL A 467 -8.11 -26.91 -32.99
CA VAL A 467 -7.53 -25.54 -33.01
C VAL A 467 -6.82 -25.30 -34.33
N LEU A 468 -5.93 -26.22 -34.75
CA LEU A 468 -5.18 -26.11 -36.01
C LEU A 468 -6.11 -26.08 -37.21
N LEU A 469 -7.12 -26.96 -37.26
CA LEU A 469 -8.11 -26.98 -38.34
C LEU A 469 -8.91 -25.68 -38.40
N ASN A 470 -9.34 -25.12 -37.26
CA ASN A 470 -10.05 -23.85 -37.24
C ASN A 470 -9.20 -22.73 -37.86
N LEU A 471 -7.91 -22.65 -37.50
CA LEU A 471 -7.00 -21.66 -38.07
C LEU A 471 -6.76 -21.86 -39.55
N LEU A 472 -6.47 -23.10 -39.99
CA LEU A 472 -6.24 -23.43 -41.39
C LEU A 472 -7.46 -23.16 -42.28
N ILE A 473 -8.68 -23.45 -41.78
CA ILE A 473 -9.93 -23.13 -42.46
C ILE A 473 -10.13 -21.61 -42.58
N ASN A 474 -9.86 -20.87 -41.51
CA ASN A 474 -9.96 -19.40 -41.52
C ASN A 474 -8.98 -18.79 -42.54
N SER A 475 -7.74 -19.27 -42.57
CA SER A 475 -6.73 -18.85 -43.55
C SER A 475 -7.16 -19.21 -44.99
N THR A 476 -7.69 -20.42 -45.20
CA THR A 476 -8.24 -20.83 -46.53
C THR A 476 -9.35 -19.87 -46.98
N GLN A 477 -10.23 -19.51 -46.08
CA GLN A 477 -11.35 -18.60 -46.37
C GLN A 477 -10.92 -17.14 -46.55
N ALA A 478 -9.72 -16.75 -46.10
CA ALA A 478 -9.16 -15.42 -46.32
C ALA A 478 -8.49 -15.24 -47.67
N MET A 479 -8.26 -16.34 -48.41
CA MET A 479 -7.52 -16.41 -49.68
C MET A 479 -8.39 -16.98 -50.79
N ASN A 480 -9.34 -16.18 -51.31
CA ASN A 480 -10.30 -16.63 -52.34
C ASN A 480 -9.63 -16.99 -53.68
N ASP A 481 -8.52 -16.33 -54.01
CA ASP A 481 -7.81 -16.50 -55.30
C ASP A 481 -6.57 -17.40 -55.17
N GLY A 482 -6.46 -18.17 -54.11
CA GLY A 482 -5.28 -18.95 -53.77
C GLY A 482 -4.27 -18.16 -52.94
N GLY A 483 -3.16 -18.81 -52.57
CA GLY A 483 -2.12 -18.19 -51.76
C GLY A 483 -1.21 -19.20 -51.07
N THR A 484 -0.53 -18.78 -50.02
CA THR A 484 0.39 -19.65 -49.26
C THR A 484 0.06 -19.60 -47.79
N ILE A 485 0.03 -20.78 -47.15
CA ILE A 485 0.01 -20.92 -45.67
C ILE A 485 1.36 -21.49 -45.26
N THR A 486 2.03 -20.82 -44.31
CA THR A 486 3.27 -21.30 -43.70
C THR A 486 2.99 -21.67 -42.25
N VAL A 487 3.32 -22.91 -41.85
CA VAL A 487 3.22 -23.39 -40.49
C VAL A 487 4.63 -23.65 -39.98
N ARG A 488 5.07 -22.92 -38.97
CA ARG A 488 6.40 -23.00 -38.38
C ARG A 488 6.34 -23.43 -36.94
N CYS A 489 7.13 -24.45 -36.56
CA CYS A 489 7.20 -24.92 -35.16
C CYS A 489 8.59 -24.64 -34.58
N PHE A 490 8.64 -24.06 -33.40
CA PHE A 490 9.90 -23.76 -32.70
C PHE A 490 9.68 -23.66 -31.17
N THR A 491 10.73 -23.35 -30.41
CA THR A 491 10.66 -23.19 -28.96
C THR A 491 11.04 -21.78 -28.54
N GLU A 492 10.40 -21.29 -27.48
CA GLU A 492 10.74 -20.02 -26.86
C GLU A 492 10.73 -20.21 -25.32
N LYS A 493 11.71 -19.61 -24.66
CA LYS A 493 11.75 -19.59 -23.21
C LYS A 493 10.98 -18.38 -22.67
N ARG A 494 9.96 -18.61 -21.83
CA ARG A 494 9.15 -17.57 -21.19
C ARG A 494 9.29 -17.69 -19.67
N GLY A 495 10.10 -16.81 -19.07
CA GLY A 495 10.45 -16.92 -17.66
C GLY A 495 11.25 -18.20 -17.38
N GLU A 496 10.79 -19.02 -16.44
CA GLU A 496 11.43 -20.31 -16.08
C GLU A 496 10.92 -21.50 -16.92
N SER A 497 9.90 -21.32 -17.77
CA SER A 497 9.25 -22.41 -18.51
C SER A 497 9.56 -22.32 -20.01
N ASP A 498 9.79 -23.48 -20.63
CA ASP A 498 9.93 -23.62 -22.09
C ASP A 498 8.56 -23.86 -22.74
N PHE A 499 8.29 -23.14 -23.83
CA PHE A 499 7.06 -23.26 -24.59
C PHE A 499 7.36 -23.77 -26.01
N ALA A 500 6.50 -24.65 -26.50
CA ALA A 500 6.40 -25.02 -27.90
C ALA A 500 5.50 -24.04 -28.62
N LEU A 501 5.98 -23.41 -29.69
CA LEU A 501 5.25 -22.42 -30.47
C LEU A 501 4.93 -22.95 -31.86
N ILE A 502 3.72 -22.60 -32.34
CA ILE A 502 3.29 -22.81 -33.72
C ILE A 502 2.85 -21.46 -34.29
N ASP A 503 3.60 -20.93 -35.23
CA ASP A 503 3.18 -19.78 -36.02
C ASP A 503 2.52 -20.25 -37.31
N LEU A 504 1.29 -19.80 -37.55
CA LEU A 504 0.52 -20.05 -38.76
C LEU A 504 0.33 -18.70 -39.46
N THR A 505 1.00 -18.57 -40.63
CA THR A 505 0.98 -17.34 -41.42
C THR A 505 0.30 -17.61 -42.75
N ASP A 506 -0.71 -16.85 -43.11
CA ASP A 506 -1.36 -16.85 -44.41
C ASP A 506 -1.04 -15.56 -45.19
N THR A 507 -1.24 -15.61 -46.51
CA THR A 507 -1.11 -14.45 -47.42
C THR A 507 -2.48 -13.87 -47.80
N GLY A 508 -3.46 -13.98 -46.91
CA GLY A 508 -4.82 -13.53 -47.15
C GLY A 508 -5.01 -12.02 -46.99
N ARG A 509 -6.27 -11.59 -47.04
CA ARG A 509 -6.67 -10.18 -46.94
C ARG A 509 -6.47 -9.53 -45.58
N GLY A 510 -6.08 -10.32 -44.56
CA GLY A 510 -5.94 -9.86 -43.17
C GLY A 510 -7.25 -9.64 -42.42
N ILE A 511 -7.13 -9.17 -41.18
CA ILE A 511 -8.22 -8.86 -40.25
C ILE A 511 -8.34 -7.34 -40.13
N PRO A 512 -9.53 -6.75 -40.34
CA PRO A 512 -9.76 -5.32 -40.13
C PRO A 512 -9.33 -4.87 -38.72
N GLU A 513 -8.74 -3.68 -38.61
CA GLU A 513 -8.18 -3.17 -37.38
C GLU A 513 -9.20 -3.11 -36.24
N GLU A 514 -10.42 -2.71 -36.54
CA GLU A 514 -11.55 -2.62 -35.61
C GLU A 514 -11.90 -3.96 -34.97
N LEU A 515 -11.65 -5.09 -35.65
CA LEU A 515 -11.97 -6.41 -35.15
C LEU A 515 -10.82 -7.10 -34.41
N ARG A 516 -9.57 -6.63 -34.53
CA ARG A 516 -8.39 -7.32 -33.99
C ARG A 516 -8.44 -7.52 -32.48
N ALA A 517 -8.96 -6.54 -31.72
CA ALA A 517 -9.09 -6.64 -30.27
C ALA A 517 -10.11 -7.68 -29.81
N HIS A 518 -11.09 -8.01 -30.68
CA HIS A 518 -12.26 -8.81 -30.37
C HIS A 518 -12.35 -10.15 -31.15
N ILE A 519 -11.29 -10.53 -31.85
CA ILE A 519 -11.31 -11.73 -32.71
C ILE A 519 -11.59 -13.04 -31.98
N PHE A 520 -11.37 -13.09 -30.69
CA PHE A 520 -11.64 -14.24 -29.83
C PHE A 520 -12.99 -14.17 -29.11
N ASP A 521 -13.77 -13.10 -29.31
CA ASP A 521 -15.10 -12.97 -28.73
C ASP A 521 -16.09 -13.88 -29.48
N SER A 522 -17.00 -14.52 -28.71
CA SER A 522 -17.99 -15.44 -29.28
C SER A 522 -19.01 -14.69 -30.12
N PHE A 523 -19.39 -15.30 -31.27
CA PHE A 523 -20.37 -14.78 -32.24
C PHE A 523 -19.92 -13.53 -33.00
N LEU A 524 -18.67 -13.11 -32.89
CA LEU A 524 -18.12 -12.04 -33.69
C LEU A 524 -17.58 -12.59 -35.01
N SER A 525 -18.13 -12.15 -36.13
CA SER A 525 -17.69 -12.55 -37.46
C SER A 525 -17.64 -11.36 -38.42
N GLY A 526 -16.51 -11.14 -39.08
CA GLY A 526 -16.39 -10.17 -40.17
C GLY A 526 -16.94 -10.67 -41.52
N ARG A 527 -17.72 -11.78 -41.51
CA ARG A 527 -18.27 -12.43 -42.71
C ARG A 527 -19.74 -12.76 -42.53
N THR A 528 -20.54 -12.65 -43.59
CA THR A 528 -21.97 -12.97 -43.59
C THR A 528 -22.26 -14.46 -43.34
N ASP A 529 -21.36 -15.36 -43.68
CA ASP A 529 -21.50 -16.82 -43.50
C ASP A 529 -20.70 -17.38 -42.30
N GLY A 530 -20.06 -16.53 -41.55
CA GLY A 530 -19.21 -16.92 -40.41
C GLY A 530 -20.03 -17.00 -39.09
N THR A 531 -19.90 -18.11 -38.35
CA THR A 531 -20.56 -18.29 -37.06
C THR A 531 -19.91 -17.49 -35.93
N GLY A 532 -18.69 -16.96 -36.12
CA GLY A 532 -17.93 -16.25 -35.08
C GLY A 532 -17.48 -17.14 -33.91
N LEU A 533 -17.61 -18.46 -33.97
CA LEU A 533 -17.31 -19.39 -32.88
C LEU A 533 -15.92 -20.04 -32.99
N GLY A 534 -15.32 -20.08 -34.18
CA GLY A 534 -14.10 -20.87 -34.43
C GLY A 534 -12.89 -20.42 -33.59
N LEU A 535 -12.60 -19.12 -33.55
CA LEU A 535 -11.48 -18.56 -32.77
C LEU A 535 -11.77 -18.56 -31.28
N ALA A 536 -13.02 -18.34 -30.88
CA ALA A 536 -13.43 -18.43 -29.47
C ALA A 536 -13.24 -19.85 -28.90
N ILE A 537 -13.63 -20.88 -29.70
CA ILE A 537 -13.38 -22.30 -29.38
C ILE A 537 -11.89 -22.57 -29.29
N ALA A 538 -11.11 -22.10 -30.28
CA ALA A 538 -9.66 -22.27 -30.27
C ALA A 538 -9.01 -21.67 -29.01
N LYS A 539 -9.39 -20.44 -28.60
CA LYS A 539 -8.92 -19.79 -27.37
C LYS A 539 -9.25 -20.59 -26.13
N ARG A 540 -10.49 -21.09 -26.03
CA ARG A 540 -10.94 -21.91 -24.88
C ARG A 540 -10.19 -23.23 -24.77
N ILE A 541 -9.97 -23.92 -25.93
CA ILE A 541 -9.16 -25.15 -25.96
C ILE A 541 -7.73 -24.86 -25.50
N MET A 542 -7.11 -23.79 -25.99
CA MET A 542 -5.74 -23.46 -25.61
C MET A 542 -5.62 -23.17 -24.10
N LEU A 543 -6.55 -22.40 -23.53
CA LEU A 543 -6.58 -22.12 -22.10
C LEU A 543 -6.74 -23.40 -21.24
N SER A 544 -7.56 -24.37 -21.68
CA SER A 544 -7.72 -25.65 -20.97
C SER A 544 -6.46 -26.54 -21.00
N HIS A 545 -5.52 -26.24 -21.89
CA HIS A 545 -4.22 -26.92 -22.03
C HIS A 545 -3.07 -26.06 -21.45
N HIS A 546 -3.36 -25.06 -20.60
CA HIS A 546 -2.39 -24.12 -20.05
C HIS A 546 -1.54 -23.41 -21.12
N GLY A 547 -2.06 -23.37 -22.36
CA GLY A 547 -1.49 -22.71 -23.50
C GLY A 547 -2.18 -21.39 -23.83
N ASP A 548 -1.76 -20.76 -24.91
CA ASP A 548 -2.37 -19.54 -25.42
C ASP A 548 -2.43 -19.50 -26.95
N ILE A 549 -3.33 -18.66 -27.49
CA ILE A 549 -3.41 -18.29 -28.88
C ILE A 549 -3.49 -16.78 -29.02
N THR A 550 -2.64 -16.21 -29.84
CA THR A 550 -2.51 -14.76 -30.02
C THR A 550 -2.41 -14.39 -31.51
N LEU A 551 -2.90 -13.20 -31.85
CA LEU A 551 -2.66 -12.56 -33.13
C LEU A 551 -1.32 -11.81 -33.03
N LEU A 552 -0.33 -12.21 -33.85
CA LEU A 552 0.96 -11.53 -33.90
C LEU A 552 0.95 -10.35 -34.86
N ASP A 553 0.42 -10.58 -36.06
CA ASP A 553 0.37 -9.57 -37.11
C ASP A 553 -0.82 -9.82 -38.04
N SER A 554 -1.40 -8.75 -38.54
CA SER A 554 -2.44 -8.83 -39.56
C SER A 554 -2.54 -7.56 -40.39
N GLY A 555 -2.59 -7.70 -41.69
CA GLY A 555 -2.68 -6.58 -42.62
C GLY A 555 -3.07 -7.05 -44.04
N PRO A 556 -3.00 -6.15 -45.03
CA PRO A 556 -3.37 -6.49 -46.42
C PRO A 556 -2.52 -7.60 -47.04
N GLY A 557 -1.38 -7.95 -46.44
CA GLY A 557 -0.48 -9.00 -46.88
C GLY A 557 -0.66 -10.36 -46.19
N GLY A 558 -1.62 -10.47 -45.26
CA GLY A 558 -1.90 -11.73 -44.55
C GLY A 558 -2.11 -11.61 -43.08
N THR A 559 -2.21 -12.76 -42.39
CA THR A 559 -2.38 -12.87 -40.93
C THR A 559 -1.41 -13.89 -40.37
N THR A 560 -0.82 -13.57 -39.21
CA THR A 560 0.00 -14.50 -38.42
C THR A 560 -0.64 -14.75 -37.09
N MET A 561 -1.04 -16.01 -36.84
CA MET A 561 -1.56 -16.49 -35.57
C MET A 561 -0.51 -17.35 -34.88
N ARG A 562 -0.30 -17.14 -33.57
CA ARG A 562 0.61 -17.92 -32.74
C ARG A 562 -0.14 -18.78 -31.73
N ILE A 563 0.19 -20.04 -31.67
CA ILE A 563 -0.21 -20.99 -30.63
C ILE A 563 1.00 -21.24 -29.73
N ALA A 564 0.81 -21.21 -28.41
CA ALA A 564 1.83 -21.51 -27.41
C ALA A 564 1.34 -22.64 -26.50
N LEU A 565 2.13 -23.70 -26.35
CA LEU A 565 1.85 -24.84 -25.46
C LEU A 565 3.04 -25.06 -24.52
N PRO A 566 2.81 -25.39 -23.24
CA PRO A 566 3.89 -25.75 -22.31
C PRO A 566 4.61 -27.02 -22.83
N LEU A 567 5.93 -26.99 -22.83
CA LEU A 567 6.74 -28.17 -23.11
C LEU A 567 6.78 -29.09 -21.90
N VAL A 568 6.69 -30.41 -22.17
CA VAL A 568 6.96 -31.39 -21.13
C VAL A 568 8.49 -31.56 -21.06
N SER A 569 9.03 -31.22 -19.87
CA SER A 569 10.46 -31.41 -19.54
C SER A 569 10.82 -32.91 -19.50
#